data_7cdb928b9a00f285e3d0e2d5880134c0
#
_entry.id   7cdb928b9a00f285e3d0e2d5880134c0
#
_cell.length_a   1.000
_cell.length_b   1.000
_cell.length_c   1.000
_cell.angle_alpha   90.00
_cell.angle_beta   90.00
_cell.angle_gamma   90.00
#
_symmetry.space_group_name_H-M   'P 1'
#
loop_
_entity.id
_entity.type
_entity.pdbx_description
1 polymer ?
#
loop_
_entity_poly.entity_id
_entity_poly.type
_entity_poly.pdbx_seq_one_letter_code
_entity_poly.pdbx_strand_id
1 'polypeptide(L)'
;MKKIFVLFIFFFCFSVNASNKFSVKLDKCIDGDTARFFINGESKTVRFLSINAPEIAHDDIKEEFYGKESSEYACKLLSRASSIKLQYDPKSDKVDKYDRVLAWVYVDGELLQKELVSKGYAEVKYVYDDYLYSNELKELENISKEKKLGMWSNVSNKKESNTPSIHDLIYYSIAAIILLFITLIKKLFSKK
;
A
#
# COMPACT_ATOMS: atom_id res chain seq x y z
N MET A 1 -18.13 38.17 55.00
CA MET A 1 -17.70 38.15 53.61
C MET A 1 -17.74 36.70 53.13
N LYS A 2 -18.76 36.32 52.32
CA LYS A 2 -18.90 34.95 51.78
C LYS A 2 -18.09 34.82 50.53
N LYS A 3 -17.09 33.95 50.52
CA LYS A 3 -16.29 33.63 49.30
C LYS A 3 -17.11 32.67 48.46
N ILE A 4 -17.56 33.14 47.28
CA ILE A 4 -18.21 32.32 46.26
C ILE A 4 -17.10 31.60 45.50
N PHE A 5 -17.04 30.26 45.61
CA PHE A 5 -16.12 29.42 44.85
C PHE A 5 -16.83 29.04 43.54
N VAL A 6 -16.48 29.70 42.43
CA VAL A 6 -17.01 29.36 41.11
C VAL A 6 -16.23 28.20 40.59
N LEU A 7 -16.85 27.01 40.60
CA LEU A 7 -16.32 25.78 40.03
C LEU A 7 -16.51 25.85 38.49
N PHE A 8 -15.45 26.12 37.74
CA PHE A 8 -15.47 26.13 36.28
C PHE A 8 -15.36 24.65 35.81
N ILE A 9 -16.51 24.03 35.53
CA ILE A 9 -16.55 22.68 34.91
C ILE A 9 -16.21 22.84 33.40
N PHE A 10 -15.00 22.51 33.07
CA PHE A 10 -14.55 22.44 31.67
C PHE A 10 -15.19 21.20 31.02
N PHE A 11 -16.30 21.38 30.32
CA PHE A 11 -16.94 20.34 29.51
C PHE A 11 -16.07 20.08 28.29
N PHE A 12 -15.18 19.09 28.38
CA PHE A 12 -14.36 18.65 27.24
C PHE A 12 -15.28 17.84 26.33
N CYS A 13 -15.84 18.51 25.31
CA CYS A 13 -16.66 17.87 24.29
C CYS A 13 -15.75 16.99 23.43
N PHE A 14 -15.63 15.70 23.77
CA PHE A 14 -15.04 14.72 22.87
C PHE A 14 -15.98 14.58 21.67
N SER A 15 -15.61 15.16 20.54
CA SER A 15 -16.23 14.84 19.26
C SER A 15 -15.90 13.39 18.94
N VAL A 16 -16.81 12.47 19.27
CA VAL A 16 -16.75 11.10 18.77
C VAL A 16 -17.04 11.18 17.28
N ASN A 17 -16.00 11.18 16.46
CA ASN A 17 -16.15 10.91 15.05
C ASN A 17 -16.73 9.49 14.93
N ALA A 18 -18.02 9.39 14.73
CA ALA A 18 -18.69 8.13 14.43
C ALA A 18 -18.11 7.64 13.10
N SER A 19 -17.16 6.73 13.19
CA SER A 19 -16.60 6.04 12.03
C SER A 19 -17.74 5.28 11.37
N ASN A 20 -18.07 5.60 10.12
CA ASN A 20 -19.12 4.97 9.32
C ASN A 20 -18.76 3.51 8.95
N LYS A 21 -18.38 2.71 9.97
CA LYS A 21 -18.08 1.29 9.83
C LYS A 21 -19.37 0.49 10.00
N PHE A 22 -19.63 -0.45 9.09
CA PHE A 22 -20.78 -1.34 9.16
C PHE A 22 -20.34 -2.81 9.20
N SER A 23 -21.07 -3.62 9.97
CA SER A 23 -20.75 -5.03 10.16
C SER A 23 -21.15 -5.86 8.95
N VAL A 24 -20.31 -6.84 8.59
CA VAL A 24 -20.54 -7.80 7.51
C VAL A 24 -20.16 -9.21 7.96
N LYS A 25 -20.58 -10.21 7.21
CA LYS A 25 -20.14 -11.61 7.40
C LYS A 25 -19.34 -12.04 6.17
N LEU A 26 -18.26 -12.77 6.39
CA LEU A 26 -17.50 -13.40 5.31
C LEU A 26 -18.41 -14.43 4.61
N ASP A 27 -18.44 -14.38 3.29
CA ASP A 27 -19.03 -15.41 2.43
C ASP A 27 -17.93 -16.33 1.88
N LYS A 28 -16.91 -15.75 1.21
CA LYS A 28 -15.84 -16.51 0.58
C LYS A 28 -14.56 -15.67 0.46
N CYS A 29 -13.40 -16.27 0.75
CA CYS A 29 -12.12 -15.72 0.33
C CYS A 29 -11.93 -15.90 -1.18
N ILE A 30 -11.30 -14.92 -1.84
CA ILE A 30 -10.95 -14.99 -3.27
C ILE A 30 -9.43 -15.04 -3.40
N ASP A 31 -8.74 -13.98 -2.96
CA ASP A 31 -7.29 -13.83 -2.99
C ASP A 31 -6.79 -13.00 -1.80
N GLY A 32 -5.57 -12.42 -1.91
CA GLY A 32 -4.95 -11.66 -0.83
C GLY A 32 -5.55 -10.27 -0.59
N ASP A 33 -6.29 -9.71 -1.55
CA ASP A 33 -6.87 -8.37 -1.48
C ASP A 33 -8.34 -8.28 -1.90
N THR A 34 -8.97 -9.43 -2.10
CA THR A 34 -10.35 -9.53 -2.53
C THR A 34 -11.07 -10.67 -1.79
N ALA A 35 -12.25 -10.39 -1.26
CA ALA A 35 -13.12 -11.39 -0.65
C ALA A 35 -14.60 -11.07 -0.90
N ARG A 36 -15.48 -12.04 -0.69
CA ARG A 36 -16.93 -11.83 -0.73
C ARG A 36 -17.49 -11.75 0.67
N PHE A 37 -18.39 -10.81 0.86
CA PHE A 37 -19.09 -10.60 2.13
C PHE A 37 -20.58 -10.46 1.91
N PHE A 38 -21.37 -10.86 2.89
CA PHE A 38 -22.79 -10.54 2.95
C PHE A 38 -22.96 -9.09 3.41
N ILE A 39 -23.39 -8.22 2.51
CA ILE A 39 -23.70 -6.80 2.75
C ILE A 39 -25.21 -6.66 2.56
N ASN A 40 -25.93 -6.28 3.63
CA ASN A 40 -27.40 -6.17 3.63
C ASN A 40 -28.11 -7.46 3.13
N GLY A 41 -27.54 -8.63 3.42
CA GLY A 41 -28.09 -9.93 3.02
C GLY A 41 -27.68 -10.41 1.63
N GLU A 42 -27.01 -9.59 0.82
CA GLU A 42 -26.52 -9.97 -0.51
C GLU A 42 -25.01 -10.25 -0.48
N SER A 43 -24.56 -11.30 -1.18
CA SER A 43 -23.15 -11.59 -1.36
C SER A 43 -22.53 -10.64 -2.39
N LYS A 44 -21.61 -9.80 -1.95
CA LYS A 44 -20.88 -8.81 -2.76
C LYS A 44 -19.39 -9.08 -2.75
N THR A 45 -18.73 -8.93 -3.88
CA THR A 45 -17.28 -8.94 -3.98
C THR A 45 -16.75 -7.60 -3.49
N VAL A 46 -15.79 -7.64 -2.57
CA VAL A 46 -15.12 -6.45 -2.00
C VAL A 46 -13.64 -6.50 -2.38
N ARG A 47 -13.17 -5.46 -3.06
CA ARG A 47 -11.77 -5.19 -3.33
C ARG A 47 -11.23 -4.27 -2.24
N PHE A 48 -10.17 -4.68 -1.57
CA PHE A 48 -9.60 -3.92 -0.46
C PHE A 48 -8.89 -2.69 -0.99
N LEU A 49 -9.25 -1.50 -0.48
CA LEU A 49 -8.73 -0.22 -0.94
C LEU A 49 -7.21 -0.11 -0.75
N SER A 50 -6.58 0.56 -1.71
CA SER A 50 -5.18 1.01 -1.68
C SER A 50 -4.12 -0.07 -1.57
N ILE A 51 -4.46 -1.34 -1.73
CA ILE A 51 -3.49 -2.43 -1.75
C ILE A 51 -3.62 -3.32 -2.98
N ASN A 52 -2.56 -4.05 -3.27
CA ASN A 52 -2.52 -5.09 -4.28
C ASN A 52 -1.71 -6.26 -3.74
N ALA A 53 -2.32 -7.41 -3.59
CA ALA A 53 -1.64 -8.65 -3.26
C ALA A 53 -1.11 -9.32 -4.53
N PRO A 54 -0.04 -10.12 -4.45
CA PRO A 54 0.39 -10.96 -5.55
C PRO A 54 -0.71 -11.96 -5.92
N GLU A 55 -0.86 -12.19 -7.22
CA GLU A 55 -1.93 -13.03 -7.77
C GLU A 55 -1.70 -14.52 -7.47
N ILE A 56 -2.78 -15.25 -7.18
CA ILE A 56 -2.80 -16.71 -7.15
C ILE A 56 -3.08 -17.26 -8.55
N ALA A 57 -2.60 -18.47 -8.83
CA ALA A 57 -2.89 -19.13 -10.11
C ALA A 57 -4.39 -19.38 -10.26
N HIS A 58 -5.00 -18.86 -11.32
CA HIS A 58 -6.35 -19.22 -11.74
C HIS A 58 -6.50 -18.95 -13.25
N ASP A 59 -7.24 -19.79 -13.93
CA ASP A 59 -7.43 -19.73 -15.38
C ASP A 59 -6.12 -19.49 -16.16
N ASP A 60 -6.00 -18.35 -16.85
CA ASP A 60 -4.81 -17.95 -17.62
C ASP A 60 -3.79 -17.13 -16.80
N ILE A 61 -4.04 -16.87 -15.51
CA ILE A 61 -3.16 -16.09 -14.65
C ILE A 61 -2.17 -17.04 -13.98
N LYS A 62 -0.87 -16.76 -14.20
CA LYS A 62 0.20 -17.47 -13.49
C LYS A 62 0.30 -16.95 -12.06
N GLU A 63 0.59 -17.87 -11.15
CA GLU A 63 0.90 -17.51 -9.76
C GLU A 63 2.09 -16.56 -9.71
N GLU A 64 1.91 -15.45 -9.00
CA GLU A 64 3.00 -14.54 -8.66
C GLU A 64 3.72 -15.01 -7.39
N PHE A 65 4.99 -14.62 -7.27
CA PHE A 65 5.75 -14.90 -6.06
C PHE A 65 5.02 -14.37 -4.82
N TYR A 66 4.80 -15.21 -3.84
CA TYR A 66 4.08 -14.92 -2.60
C TYR A 66 2.54 -14.82 -2.72
N GLY A 67 1.96 -15.15 -3.87
CA GLY A 67 0.49 -15.08 -4.09
C GLY A 67 -0.29 -16.00 -3.17
N LYS A 68 0.11 -17.27 -3.11
CA LYS A 68 -0.52 -18.26 -2.25
C LYS A 68 -0.45 -17.89 -0.78
N GLU A 69 0.74 -17.50 -0.29
CA GLU A 69 0.95 -17.08 1.09
C GLU A 69 0.12 -15.85 1.46
N SER A 70 0.01 -14.88 0.56
CA SER A 70 -0.81 -13.68 0.76
C SER A 70 -2.29 -14.02 0.86
N SER A 71 -2.78 -14.83 -0.05
CA SER A 71 -4.17 -15.29 -0.06
C SER A 71 -4.52 -16.11 1.19
N GLU A 72 -3.68 -17.09 1.55
CA GLU A 72 -3.89 -17.91 2.74
C GLU A 72 -3.86 -17.08 4.03
N TYR A 73 -2.96 -16.08 4.11
CA TYR A 73 -2.87 -15.22 5.28
C TYR A 73 -4.10 -14.33 5.44
N ALA A 74 -4.52 -13.66 4.37
CA ALA A 74 -5.73 -12.83 4.37
C ALA A 74 -6.97 -13.66 4.74
N CYS A 75 -7.11 -14.83 4.12
CA CYS A 75 -8.21 -15.75 4.39
C CYS A 75 -8.23 -16.26 5.83
N LYS A 76 -7.07 -16.58 6.38
CA LYS A 76 -6.93 -17.01 7.78
C LYS A 76 -7.40 -15.93 8.76
N LEU A 77 -7.05 -14.66 8.52
CA LEU A 77 -7.49 -13.54 9.36
C LEU A 77 -9.01 -13.37 9.26
N LEU A 78 -9.54 -13.34 8.05
CA LEU A 78 -10.99 -13.18 7.82
C LEU A 78 -11.81 -14.32 8.38
N SER A 79 -11.37 -15.57 8.19
CA SER A 79 -12.11 -16.76 8.64
C SER A 79 -12.13 -16.95 10.16
N ARG A 80 -11.13 -16.41 10.87
CA ARG A 80 -11.02 -16.51 12.33
C ARG A 80 -11.58 -15.30 13.06
N ALA A 81 -11.99 -14.27 12.32
CA ALA A 81 -12.48 -13.03 12.87
C ALA A 81 -13.76 -13.25 13.69
N SER A 82 -13.80 -12.66 14.88
CA SER A 82 -15.00 -12.54 15.69
C SER A 82 -15.93 -11.42 15.16
N SER A 83 -15.35 -10.42 14.52
CA SER A 83 -16.05 -9.27 13.95
C SER A 83 -15.36 -8.78 12.68
N ILE A 84 -16.11 -8.61 11.61
CA ILE A 84 -15.65 -7.96 10.38
C ILE A 84 -16.51 -6.73 10.12
N LYS A 85 -15.85 -5.60 9.85
CA LYS A 85 -16.53 -4.36 9.46
C LYS A 85 -15.91 -3.78 8.20
N LEU A 86 -16.74 -3.16 7.39
CA LEU A 86 -16.30 -2.38 6.23
C LEU A 86 -16.50 -0.89 6.48
N GLN A 87 -15.64 -0.08 5.85
CA GLN A 87 -15.73 1.37 5.84
C GLN A 87 -15.49 1.86 4.42
N TYR A 88 -16.40 2.68 3.89
CA TYR A 88 -16.15 3.40 2.64
C TYR A 88 -15.16 4.55 2.89
N ASP A 89 -14.32 4.81 1.89
CA ASP A 89 -13.51 6.02 1.89
C ASP A 89 -14.33 7.18 1.34
N PRO A 90 -14.29 8.37 1.97
CA PRO A 90 -15.06 9.53 1.48
C PRO A 90 -14.57 10.07 0.14
N LYS A 91 -13.35 9.75 -0.27
CA LYS A 91 -12.72 10.21 -1.50
C LYS A 91 -12.62 9.13 -2.58
N SER A 92 -13.02 7.89 -2.28
CA SER A 92 -13.05 6.79 -3.25
C SER A 92 -14.45 6.59 -3.79
N ASP A 93 -14.54 6.10 -5.03
CA ASP A 93 -15.75 5.48 -5.51
C ASP A 93 -16.13 4.31 -4.61
N LYS A 94 -17.42 4.03 -4.47
CA LYS A 94 -17.91 2.92 -3.66
C LYS A 94 -17.81 1.58 -4.37
N VAL A 95 -17.75 1.61 -5.70
CA VAL A 95 -17.75 0.43 -6.58
C VAL A 95 -16.81 0.71 -7.73
N ASP A 96 -16.03 -0.28 -8.14
CA ASP A 96 -15.17 -0.17 -9.31
C ASP A 96 -15.90 -0.55 -10.62
N LYS A 97 -15.18 -0.44 -11.74
CA LYS A 97 -15.72 -0.79 -13.08
C LYS A 97 -16.08 -2.26 -13.27
N TYR A 98 -15.72 -3.13 -12.34
CA TYR A 98 -16.03 -4.55 -12.33
C TYR A 98 -17.15 -4.90 -11.33
N ASP A 99 -17.87 -3.90 -10.82
CA ASP A 99 -18.93 -4.03 -9.83
C ASP A 99 -18.46 -4.61 -8.47
N ARG A 100 -17.17 -4.41 -8.13
CA ARG A 100 -16.62 -4.76 -6.82
C ARG A 100 -16.73 -3.59 -5.87
N VAL A 101 -17.23 -3.83 -4.67
CA VAL A 101 -17.29 -2.82 -3.60
C VAL A 101 -15.86 -2.45 -3.20
N LEU A 102 -15.55 -1.15 -3.11
CA LEU A 102 -14.26 -0.63 -2.65
C LEU A 102 -14.38 -0.23 -1.18
N ALA A 103 -13.61 -0.87 -0.30
CA ALA A 103 -13.72 -0.60 1.13
C ALA A 103 -12.41 -0.85 1.90
N TRP A 104 -12.31 -0.18 3.03
CA TRP A 104 -11.42 -0.52 4.13
C TRP A 104 -12.03 -1.67 4.92
N VAL A 105 -11.24 -2.69 5.23
CA VAL A 105 -11.69 -3.92 5.90
C VAL A 105 -11.09 -3.96 7.31
N TYR A 106 -11.95 -4.11 8.32
CA TYR A 106 -11.53 -4.25 9.70
C TYR A 106 -11.84 -5.65 10.21
N VAL A 107 -10.84 -6.28 10.79
CA VAL A 107 -10.90 -7.60 11.41
C VAL A 107 -10.61 -7.42 12.90
N ASP A 108 -11.58 -7.74 13.75
CA ASP A 108 -11.49 -7.60 15.21
C ASP A 108 -11.03 -6.19 15.69
N GLY A 109 -11.40 -5.17 14.92
CA GLY A 109 -11.07 -3.76 15.19
C GLY A 109 -9.83 -3.22 14.48
N GLU A 110 -8.95 -4.07 13.98
CA GLU A 110 -7.72 -3.71 13.28
C GLU A 110 -7.92 -3.63 11.77
N LEU A 111 -7.25 -2.70 11.11
CA LEU A 111 -7.31 -2.51 9.66
C LEU A 111 -6.52 -3.63 8.95
N LEU A 112 -7.21 -4.50 8.22
CA LEU A 112 -6.62 -5.64 7.51
C LEU A 112 -5.53 -5.20 6.53
N GLN A 113 -5.73 -4.11 5.79
CA GLN A 113 -4.73 -3.57 4.86
C GLN A 113 -3.40 -3.22 5.53
N LYS A 114 -3.42 -2.67 6.75
CA LYS A 114 -2.19 -2.41 7.52
C LYS A 114 -1.46 -3.70 7.86
N GLU A 115 -2.19 -4.70 8.30
CA GLU A 115 -1.64 -6.01 8.65
C GLU A 115 -0.97 -6.66 7.44
N LEU A 116 -1.63 -6.64 6.28
CA LEU A 116 -1.11 -7.22 5.05
C LEU A 116 0.15 -6.47 4.54
N VAL A 117 0.10 -5.14 4.49
CA VAL A 117 1.22 -4.32 4.00
C VAL A 117 2.42 -4.39 4.93
N SER A 118 2.21 -4.28 6.25
CA SER A 118 3.32 -4.29 7.22
C SER A 118 4.12 -5.59 7.24
N LYS A 119 3.51 -6.69 6.83
CA LYS A 119 4.14 -8.01 6.74
C LYS A 119 4.60 -8.38 5.33
N GLY A 120 4.38 -7.51 4.34
CA GLY A 120 4.76 -7.75 2.95
C GLY A 120 3.87 -8.76 2.22
N TYR A 121 2.61 -8.92 2.61
CA TYR A 121 1.62 -9.71 1.90
C TYR A 121 0.89 -8.93 0.80
N ALA A 122 0.99 -7.60 0.82
CA ALA A 122 0.46 -6.73 -0.23
C ALA A 122 1.33 -5.48 -0.39
N GLU A 123 1.35 -4.91 -1.59
CA GLU A 123 1.92 -3.60 -1.90
C GLU A 123 0.84 -2.52 -1.83
N VAL A 124 1.25 -1.25 -1.65
CA VAL A 124 0.35 -0.10 -1.77
C VAL A 124 0.17 0.25 -3.23
N LYS A 125 -1.08 0.21 -3.71
CA LYS A 125 -1.40 0.44 -5.12
C LYS A 125 -2.81 1.02 -5.29
N TYR A 126 -3.10 1.58 -6.47
CA TYR A 126 -4.43 2.13 -6.81
C TYR A 126 -4.89 3.24 -5.86
N VAL A 127 -3.95 4.12 -5.49
CA VAL A 127 -4.23 5.33 -4.68
C VAL A 127 -4.38 6.50 -5.62
N TYR A 128 -5.63 6.94 -5.85
CA TYR A 128 -5.97 7.99 -6.81
C TYR A 128 -6.25 9.35 -6.17
N ASP A 129 -6.42 9.38 -4.84
CA ASP A 129 -6.62 10.57 -4.03
C ASP A 129 -5.98 10.37 -2.64
N ASP A 130 -6.08 11.36 -1.77
CA ASP A 130 -5.65 11.28 -0.37
C ASP A 130 -6.68 10.48 0.45
N TYR A 131 -6.64 9.15 0.31
CA TYR A 131 -7.52 8.24 1.04
C TYR A 131 -7.10 8.14 2.51
N LEU A 132 -8.06 7.78 3.38
CA LEU A 132 -7.93 7.82 4.85
C LEU A 132 -6.64 7.20 5.41
N TYR A 133 -6.15 6.11 4.82
CA TYR A 133 -5.01 5.36 5.37
C TYR A 133 -3.84 5.23 4.39
N SER A 134 -3.90 5.85 3.20
CA SER A 134 -2.91 5.64 2.15
C SER A 134 -1.50 6.09 2.55
N ASN A 135 -1.36 7.18 3.29
CA ASN A 135 -0.04 7.67 3.74
C ASN A 135 0.57 6.73 4.78
N GLU A 136 -0.22 6.27 5.75
CA GLU A 136 0.24 5.30 6.75
C GLU A 136 0.60 3.96 6.11
N LEU A 137 -0.17 3.50 5.11
CA LEU A 137 0.15 2.28 4.37
C LEU A 137 1.47 2.40 3.60
N LYS A 138 1.77 3.56 2.99
CA LYS A 138 3.05 3.80 2.31
C LYS A 138 4.24 3.75 3.27
N GLU A 139 4.10 4.27 4.48
CA GLU A 139 5.14 4.19 5.52
C GLU A 139 5.38 2.73 5.94
N LEU A 140 4.31 1.97 6.17
CA LEU A 140 4.40 0.54 6.49
C LEU A 140 5.01 -0.28 5.35
N GLU A 141 4.67 0.03 4.11
CA GLU A 141 5.27 -0.60 2.94
C GLU A 141 6.79 -0.36 2.88
N ASN A 142 7.24 0.87 3.09
CA ASN A 142 8.68 1.19 3.11
C ASN A 142 9.41 0.37 4.18
N ILE A 143 8.84 0.27 5.39
CA ILE A 143 9.40 -0.55 6.46
C ILE A 143 9.46 -2.03 6.07
N SER A 144 8.41 -2.57 5.45
CA SER A 144 8.38 -3.97 5.03
C SER A 144 9.37 -4.26 3.89
N LYS A 145 9.57 -3.32 2.97
CA LYS A 145 10.61 -3.38 1.92
C LYS A 145 12.02 -3.36 2.49
N GLU A 146 12.31 -2.45 3.41
CA GLU A 146 13.62 -2.36 4.08
C GLU A 146 13.95 -3.66 4.84
N LYS A 147 12.96 -4.23 5.53
CA LYS A 147 13.09 -5.50 6.26
C LYS A 147 13.02 -6.73 5.37
N LYS A 148 12.78 -6.57 4.07
CA LYS A 148 12.61 -7.66 3.08
C LYS A 148 11.57 -8.71 3.52
N LEU A 149 10.42 -8.24 4.01
CA LEU A 149 9.35 -9.13 4.48
C LEU A 149 8.49 -9.62 3.30
N GLY A 150 7.95 -10.82 3.42
CA GLY A 150 6.97 -11.38 2.51
C GLY A 150 7.40 -11.33 1.04
N MET A 151 6.61 -10.74 0.18
CA MET A 151 6.88 -10.59 -1.25
C MET A 151 8.18 -9.81 -1.55
N TRP A 152 8.66 -9.00 -0.60
CA TRP A 152 9.90 -8.23 -0.71
C TRP A 152 11.16 -9.06 -0.43
N SER A 153 11.04 -10.30 0.07
CA SER A 153 12.19 -11.15 0.41
C SER A 153 13.02 -11.55 -0.82
N ASN A 154 12.41 -11.61 -2.00
CA ASN A 154 13.07 -11.98 -3.25
C ASN A 154 13.64 -10.80 -4.05
N VAL A 155 13.46 -9.56 -3.57
CA VAL A 155 13.96 -8.33 -4.25
C VAL A 155 15.47 -8.17 -4.14
N SER A 156 16.18 -9.05 -3.43
CA SER A 156 17.63 -8.97 -3.22
C SER A 156 18.49 -9.14 -4.49
N ASN A 157 17.93 -9.51 -5.64
CA ASN A 157 18.68 -9.70 -6.89
C ASN A 157 18.29 -8.75 -8.04
N LYS A 158 17.33 -7.84 -7.84
CA LYS A 158 17.06 -6.74 -8.77
C LYS A 158 17.33 -5.39 -8.11
N LYS A 159 18.50 -5.22 -7.50
CA LYS A 159 19.11 -3.90 -7.57
C LYS A 159 19.45 -3.72 -9.03
N GLU A 160 18.65 -2.98 -9.76
CA GLU A 160 19.16 -2.19 -10.86
C GLU A 160 20.39 -1.51 -10.31
N SER A 161 21.54 -1.99 -10.78
CA SER A 161 22.81 -1.33 -10.54
C SER A 161 22.77 -0.02 -11.34
N ASN A 162 22.14 1.01 -10.78
CA ASN A 162 22.38 2.40 -11.18
C ASN A 162 23.80 2.84 -10.79
N THR A 163 24.65 1.93 -10.36
CA THR A 163 26.09 2.11 -10.40
C THR A 163 26.49 1.90 -11.84
N PRO A 164 26.95 2.97 -12.53
CA PRO A 164 27.45 2.82 -13.90
C PRO A 164 28.49 1.70 -13.90
N SER A 165 28.38 0.79 -14.86
CA SER A 165 29.34 -0.30 -15.01
C SER A 165 30.76 0.28 -15.16
N ILE A 166 31.78 -0.53 -14.89
CA ILE A 166 33.16 -0.11 -15.15
C ILE A 166 33.32 0.35 -16.60
N HIS A 167 32.60 -0.26 -17.53
CA HIS A 167 32.55 0.14 -18.94
C HIS A 167 31.93 1.52 -19.14
N ASP A 168 30.84 1.85 -18.42
CA ASP A 168 30.22 3.17 -18.49
C ASP A 168 31.13 4.25 -17.89
N LEU A 169 31.81 3.97 -16.78
CA LEU A 169 32.80 4.88 -16.17
C LEU A 169 33.97 5.11 -17.13
N ILE A 170 34.48 4.09 -17.80
CA ILE A 170 35.53 4.21 -18.81
C ILE A 170 35.01 5.04 -19.99
N TYR A 171 33.80 4.78 -20.47
CA TYR A 171 33.20 5.53 -21.58
C TYR A 171 33.05 7.02 -21.26
N TYR A 172 32.52 7.37 -20.07
CA TYR A 172 32.40 8.76 -19.66
C TYR A 172 33.76 9.44 -19.42
N SER A 173 34.76 8.73 -18.94
CA SER A 173 36.12 9.27 -18.79
C SER A 173 36.77 9.57 -20.12
N ILE A 174 36.64 8.67 -21.12
CA ILE A 174 37.16 8.87 -22.49
C ILE A 174 36.43 10.05 -23.16
N ALA A 175 35.10 10.12 -23.04
CA ALA A 175 34.31 11.22 -23.58
C ALA A 175 34.73 12.59 -23.00
N ALA A 176 34.99 12.65 -21.69
CA ALA A 176 35.47 13.85 -21.02
C ALA A 176 36.86 14.26 -21.52
N ILE A 177 37.79 13.32 -21.72
CA ILE A 177 39.13 13.57 -22.27
C ILE A 177 39.05 14.13 -23.69
N ILE A 178 38.22 13.54 -24.55
CA ILE A 178 38.00 14.00 -25.92
C ILE A 178 37.42 15.42 -25.94
N LEU A 179 36.46 15.73 -25.07
CA LEU A 179 35.90 17.09 -24.96
C LEU A 179 36.92 18.12 -24.53
N LEU A 180 37.80 17.74 -23.60
CA LEU A 180 38.88 18.57 -23.12
C LEU A 180 39.91 18.84 -24.24
N PHE A 181 40.21 17.83 -25.04
CA PHE A 181 41.12 17.95 -26.22
C PHE A 181 40.52 18.88 -27.29
N ILE A 182 39.23 18.75 -27.59
CA ILE A 182 38.53 19.61 -28.56
C ILE A 182 38.55 21.09 -28.07
N THR A 183 38.29 21.31 -26.80
CA THR A 183 38.33 22.68 -26.23
C THR A 183 39.73 23.30 -26.24
N LEU A 184 40.77 22.48 -26.02
CA LEU A 184 42.16 22.93 -26.06
C LEU A 184 42.54 23.30 -27.50
N ILE A 185 42.18 22.47 -28.50
CA ILE A 185 42.43 22.73 -29.92
C ILE A 185 41.72 24.02 -30.36
N LYS A 186 40.45 24.20 -30.01
CA LYS A 186 39.71 25.44 -30.30
C LYS A 186 40.38 26.67 -29.70
N LYS A 187 40.91 26.57 -28.50
CA LYS A 187 41.63 27.68 -27.84
C LYS A 187 42.98 27.99 -28.51
N LEU A 188 43.67 27.00 -29.06
CA LEU A 188 44.92 27.18 -29.80
C LEU A 188 44.67 27.85 -31.18
N PHE A 189 43.60 27.51 -31.88
CA PHE A 189 43.28 28.08 -33.17
C PHE A 189 42.50 29.42 -33.11
N SER A 190 41.93 29.78 -31.96
CA SER A 190 41.25 31.08 -31.69
C SER A 190 42.24 32.22 -31.35
N LYS A 191 43.53 31.95 -31.24
CA LYS A 191 44.59 32.97 -30.93
C LYS A 191 45.43 33.38 -32.17
N LYS A 192 44.89 33.14 -33.38
CA LYS A 192 45.52 33.69 -34.61
C LYS A 192 44.62 34.76 -35.24
#